data_5d574c5cf0fdd0e736348b5e178d527e
#
_entry.id   5d574c5cf0fdd0e736348b5e178d527e
#
_cell.length_a   1.000
_cell.length_b   1.000
_cell.length_c   1.000
_cell.angle_alpha   90.00
_cell.angle_beta   90.00
_cell.angle_gamma   90.00
#
_symmetry.space_group_name_H-M   'P 1'
#
loop_
_entity.id
_entity.type
_entity.pdbx_description
1 polymer ?
#
loop_
_entity_poly.entity_id
_entity_poly.type
_entity_poly.pdbx_seq_one_letter_code
_entity_poly.pdbx_strand_id
1 'polypeptide(L)'
;MKTFTAPEGKLVTVLVDGVEVSYVPGQEYPDNAEFVVTSPMTNQPASFDKRGIEPYRAAVMVNEQGVDEANSVKGAIQGGTVTADGMDGVEIHSTSDDFSAVVSVGGKYTIKNSVLNFDTKSDGKHVCDFSGYGSVLAGFQGAQFTVEKTQINSVGVAKPALFCDDRSECLFKDCNVTVRGGKLYDGYVNSANQKTMVAPPWVLGIGGNARGINLEGDRGTAYVVDTCFKANQWGVLSTDAGQNMHLYVADSDMILLGENVPFSDTKDPYSTKYGSGYGSYIIGNAYEEFSGVDIKVGTHGAVLRGGTAVYKSSKGTIKFVSPITGETVYEAPGKGRITRIDCEFGVMAHGDGKIVFTEGTEVNANNAVFLLKSGGVTCDVEDGAKLNSGNGVILQMMDDDDNLVGAKMTDAGPMFNTEFNEMPGWPSENGQITSKMPAPSFDPMAGGPGGPGGPGGPGGPGGPGGPGGPGGPGGPGGPGGPGGMAMAKPDTFLNATDVTLNGNVYNGTGYYGQKPKPLFVTLGKGAVLNGAVSATETRHIDENGNQNTHFTIKEFYHLAHVENRNFFNGDNTVEVTLKDGAVWNVTAPGIINKLTVGEGCTLNGTVTENADGTLTVAPKA
;
A
#
# COMPACT_ATOMS: atom_id res chain seq x y z
N MET A 1 45.84 -3.91 10.51
CA MET A 1 44.81 -3.93 9.44
C MET A 1 44.82 -5.24 8.73
N LYS A 2 43.66 -5.85 8.39
CA LYS A 2 43.49 -7.13 7.71
C LYS A 2 42.72 -6.93 6.41
N THR A 3 43.11 -7.67 5.39
CA THR A 3 42.31 -7.86 4.17
C THR A 3 41.80 -9.30 4.12
N PHE A 4 40.65 -9.50 3.44
CA PHE A 4 40.11 -10.83 3.23
C PHE A 4 39.65 -10.97 1.78
N THR A 5 39.89 -12.15 1.19
CA THR A 5 39.40 -12.46 -0.15
C THR A 5 38.26 -13.47 -0.04
N ALA A 6 37.07 -13.09 -0.52
CA ALA A 6 35.94 -14.00 -0.53
C ALA A 6 36.24 -15.26 -1.37
N PRO A 7 35.99 -16.46 -0.84
CA PRO A 7 36.03 -17.66 -1.65
C PRO A 7 34.96 -17.60 -2.76
N GLU A 8 35.27 -18.23 -3.90
CA GLU A 8 34.33 -18.24 -5.03
C GLU A 8 33.00 -18.87 -4.63
N GLY A 9 31.88 -18.20 -4.99
CA GLY A 9 30.52 -18.65 -4.69
C GLY A 9 30.12 -18.58 -3.22
N LYS A 10 30.88 -17.88 -2.38
CA LYS A 10 30.59 -17.70 -0.96
C LYS A 10 30.28 -16.22 -0.64
N LEU A 11 29.55 -16.04 0.43
CA LEU A 11 29.29 -14.72 1.02
C LEU A 11 30.27 -14.47 2.17
N VAL A 12 30.62 -13.22 2.37
CA VAL A 12 31.47 -12.79 3.48
C VAL A 12 30.74 -11.75 4.30
N THR A 13 30.67 -11.97 5.58
CA THR A 13 30.21 -10.99 6.57
C THR A 13 31.41 -10.54 7.41
N VAL A 14 31.53 -9.24 7.61
CA VAL A 14 32.58 -8.66 8.46
C VAL A 14 31.97 -8.20 9.76
N LEU A 15 32.55 -8.61 10.86
CA LEU A 15 32.18 -8.14 12.20
C LEU A 15 33.34 -7.36 12.80
N VAL A 16 33.05 -6.17 13.33
CA VAL A 16 33.99 -5.35 14.10
C VAL A 16 33.36 -5.10 15.47
N ASP A 17 33.95 -5.66 16.50
CA ASP A 17 33.40 -5.62 17.87
C ASP A 17 31.93 -6.12 17.96
N GLY A 18 31.61 -7.17 17.17
CA GLY A 18 30.26 -7.75 17.10
C GLY A 18 29.24 -6.95 16.27
N VAL A 19 29.62 -5.82 15.70
CA VAL A 19 28.78 -5.05 14.78
C VAL A 19 29.06 -5.48 13.35
N GLU A 20 28.00 -5.79 12.62
CA GLU A 20 28.11 -6.12 11.20
C GLU A 20 28.36 -4.85 10.37
N VAL A 21 29.37 -4.93 9.52
CA VAL A 21 29.75 -3.88 8.58
C VAL A 21 29.89 -4.42 7.16
N SER A 22 29.65 -3.56 6.17
CA SER A 22 29.71 -3.96 4.76
C SER A 22 31.08 -4.52 4.38
N TYR A 23 31.08 -5.69 3.72
CA TYR A 23 32.27 -6.24 3.10
C TYR A 23 32.53 -5.59 1.74
N VAL A 24 33.74 -5.05 1.58
CA VAL A 24 34.21 -4.50 0.30
C VAL A 24 35.48 -5.24 -0.12
N PRO A 25 35.50 -5.89 -1.29
CA PRO A 25 36.69 -6.60 -1.77
C PRO A 25 37.94 -5.69 -1.82
N GLY A 26 39.03 -6.16 -1.22
CA GLY A 26 40.30 -5.44 -1.19
C GLY A 26 40.40 -4.33 -0.14
N GLN A 27 39.33 -4.06 0.62
CA GLN A 27 39.39 -3.12 1.74
C GLN A 27 40.17 -3.68 2.92
N GLU A 28 40.88 -2.79 3.62
CA GLU A 28 41.51 -3.10 4.90
C GLU A 28 40.53 -2.89 6.06
N TYR A 29 40.46 -3.86 6.97
CA TYR A 29 39.66 -3.82 8.18
C TYR A 29 40.53 -3.79 9.43
N PRO A 30 40.03 -3.34 10.58
CA PRO A 30 40.75 -3.37 11.85
C PRO A 30 41.27 -4.78 12.20
N ASP A 31 42.32 -4.86 13.02
CA ASP A 31 42.94 -6.16 13.39
C ASP A 31 41.98 -7.05 14.21
N ASN A 32 41.00 -6.50 14.88
CA ASN A 32 39.93 -7.21 15.59
C ASN A 32 38.74 -7.60 14.69
N ALA A 33 38.79 -7.31 13.40
CA ALA A 33 37.72 -7.73 12.50
C ALA A 33 37.66 -9.26 12.36
N GLU A 34 36.47 -9.80 12.38
CA GLU A 34 36.17 -11.22 12.11
C GLU A 34 35.52 -11.34 10.72
N PHE A 35 35.87 -12.38 9.98
CA PHE A 35 35.31 -12.68 8.65
C PHE A 35 34.56 -14.01 8.72
N VAL A 36 33.24 -13.93 8.56
CA VAL A 36 32.37 -15.13 8.55
C VAL A 36 31.98 -15.43 7.12
N VAL A 37 32.28 -16.69 6.68
CA VAL A 37 32.00 -17.15 5.32
C VAL A 37 30.78 -18.05 5.34
N THR A 38 29.77 -17.71 4.55
CA THR A 38 28.53 -18.45 4.43
C THR A 38 28.20 -18.77 2.98
N SER A 39 27.19 -19.58 2.74
CA SER A 39 26.71 -19.89 1.39
C SER A 39 25.49 -19.00 1.07
N PRO A 40 25.29 -18.61 -0.19
CA PRO A 40 24.06 -17.95 -0.59
C PRO A 40 22.86 -18.89 -0.38
N MET A 41 21.71 -18.30 -0.11
CA MET A 41 20.45 -19.04 -0.05
C MET A 41 20.15 -19.67 -1.42
N THR A 42 19.75 -20.93 -1.42
CA THR A 42 19.50 -21.69 -2.67
C THR A 42 18.07 -21.54 -3.19
N ASN A 43 17.14 -21.12 -2.34
CA ASN A 43 15.73 -20.97 -2.69
C ASN A 43 15.43 -19.52 -3.04
N GLN A 44 14.79 -19.31 -4.19
CA GLN A 44 14.27 -18.01 -4.53
C GLN A 44 12.95 -17.74 -3.81
N PRO A 45 12.72 -16.50 -3.35
CA PRO A 45 11.39 -16.05 -2.96
C PRO A 45 10.40 -16.23 -4.11
N ALA A 46 9.15 -16.50 -3.78
CA ALA A 46 8.06 -16.57 -4.76
C ALA A 46 7.62 -15.19 -5.29
N SER A 47 8.26 -14.13 -4.85
CA SER A 47 7.97 -12.75 -5.18
C SER A 47 8.15 -12.40 -6.67
N PHE A 48 7.77 -11.19 -7.05
CA PHE A 48 7.93 -10.67 -8.41
C PHE A 48 9.38 -10.52 -8.87
N ASP A 49 10.32 -10.44 -7.93
CA ASP A 49 11.72 -10.30 -8.29
C ASP A 49 12.32 -11.63 -8.68
N LYS A 50 12.59 -11.78 -9.95
CA LYS A 50 13.18 -12.98 -10.55
C LYS A 50 14.62 -12.77 -10.99
N ARG A 51 15.37 -11.89 -10.30
CA ARG A 51 16.77 -11.60 -10.64
C ARG A 51 17.73 -12.78 -10.43
N GLY A 52 17.34 -13.79 -9.69
CA GLY A 52 18.16 -14.97 -9.41
C GLY A 52 18.15 -15.33 -7.93
N ILE A 53 19.09 -16.15 -7.52
CA ILE A 53 19.28 -16.51 -6.11
C ILE A 53 19.78 -15.28 -5.36
N GLU A 54 19.04 -14.85 -4.35
CA GLU A 54 19.43 -13.70 -3.55
C GLU A 54 20.53 -14.11 -2.55
N PRO A 55 21.55 -13.28 -2.38
CA PRO A 55 22.66 -13.57 -1.49
C PRO A 55 22.34 -13.19 -0.04
N TYR A 56 21.26 -13.74 0.54
CA TYR A 56 20.86 -13.42 1.90
C TYR A 56 21.95 -13.74 2.91
N ARG A 57 22.21 -12.78 3.79
CA ARG A 57 23.06 -12.90 4.96
C ARG A 57 22.28 -12.50 6.20
N ALA A 58 22.38 -13.29 7.26
CA ALA A 58 21.66 -13.00 8.49
C ALA A 58 22.45 -13.43 9.74
N ALA A 59 22.15 -12.76 10.85
CA ALA A 59 22.64 -13.23 12.14
C ALA A 59 22.12 -14.64 12.44
N VAL A 60 20.85 -14.94 12.09
CA VAL A 60 20.25 -16.26 12.21
C VAL A 60 19.56 -16.64 10.91
N MET A 61 20.00 -17.75 10.31
CA MET A 61 19.29 -18.42 9.22
C MET A 61 18.48 -19.57 9.82
N VAL A 62 17.21 -19.69 9.43
CA VAL A 62 16.28 -20.70 9.96
C VAL A 62 15.67 -21.49 8.82
N ASN A 63 15.54 -22.78 8.98
CA ASN A 63 14.81 -23.67 8.07
C ASN A 63 13.83 -24.56 8.87
N GLU A 64 13.18 -25.51 8.22
CA GLU A 64 12.23 -26.42 8.86
C GLU A 64 12.84 -27.24 10.02
N GLN A 65 14.15 -27.43 10.03
CA GLN A 65 14.89 -28.17 11.07
C GLN A 65 15.38 -27.27 12.22
N GLY A 66 15.15 -25.97 12.14
CA GLY A 66 15.61 -24.96 13.09
C GLY A 66 16.75 -24.10 12.54
N VAL A 67 17.64 -23.63 13.43
CA VAL A 67 18.75 -22.75 13.03
C VAL A 67 19.74 -23.48 12.13
N ASP A 68 20.00 -22.91 10.95
CA ASP A 68 21.10 -23.32 10.07
C ASP A 68 22.42 -22.69 10.57
N GLU A 69 23.13 -23.46 11.40
CA GLU A 69 24.38 -23.02 12.04
C GLU A 69 25.48 -22.67 11.01
N ALA A 70 25.51 -23.34 9.88
CA ALA A 70 26.55 -23.18 8.87
C ALA A 70 26.38 -21.86 8.07
N ASN A 71 25.16 -21.35 7.99
CA ASN A 71 24.84 -20.13 7.25
C ASN A 71 24.40 -18.97 8.15
N SER A 72 24.44 -19.14 9.47
CA SER A 72 24.18 -18.08 10.46
C SER A 72 25.46 -17.35 10.84
N VAL A 73 25.35 -16.04 11.04
CA VAL A 73 26.45 -15.16 11.48
C VAL A 73 26.27 -14.83 12.96
N LYS A 74 26.37 -15.84 13.81
CA LYS A 74 26.09 -15.71 15.26
C LYS A 74 26.98 -14.71 15.99
N GLY A 75 28.17 -14.44 15.48
CA GLY A 75 29.06 -13.40 16.03
C GLY A 75 28.48 -11.98 15.98
N ALA A 76 27.42 -11.74 15.18
CA ALA A 76 26.67 -10.49 15.17
C ALA A 76 25.68 -10.35 16.35
N ILE A 77 25.47 -11.41 17.13
CA ILE A 77 24.50 -11.43 18.23
C ILE A 77 25.22 -11.15 19.53
N GLN A 78 24.78 -10.15 20.23
CA GLN A 78 25.35 -9.73 21.52
C GLN A 78 24.33 -9.99 22.66
N GLY A 79 24.83 -10.47 23.79
CA GLY A 79 24.01 -10.74 24.97
C GLY A 79 22.99 -11.86 24.78
N GLY A 80 22.08 -11.95 25.72
CA GLY A 80 20.93 -12.84 25.68
C GLY A 80 21.21 -14.34 25.44
N THR A 81 20.21 -15.01 24.89
CA THR A 81 20.30 -16.45 24.54
C THR A 81 19.76 -16.70 23.14
N VAL A 82 20.36 -17.64 22.43
CA VAL A 82 19.92 -18.14 21.11
C VAL A 82 19.76 -19.65 21.20
N THR A 83 18.59 -20.14 20.78
CA THR A 83 18.25 -21.57 20.72
C THR A 83 17.90 -21.98 19.28
N ALA A 84 17.58 -23.23 19.05
CA ALA A 84 17.17 -23.70 17.73
C ALA A 84 15.85 -23.08 17.24
N ASP A 85 15.01 -22.59 18.15
CA ASP A 85 13.64 -22.11 17.88
C ASP A 85 13.41 -20.65 18.28
N GLY A 86 14.45 -19.95 18.79
CA GLY A 86 14.28 -18.54 19.17
C GLY A 86 15.51 -17.87 19.74
N MET A 87 15.35 -16.55 19.99
CA MET A 87 16.31 -15.71 20.71
C MET A 87 15.59 -14.83 21.73
N ASP A 88 16.27 -14.55 22.85
CA ASP A 88 15.73 -13.76 23.96
C ASP A 88 16.80 -12.84 24.56
N GLY A 89 16.48 -11.56 24.70
CA GLY A 89 17.33 -10.55 25.32
C GLY A 89 18.61 -10.24 24.54
N VAL A 90 18.61 -10.43 23.22
CA VAL A 90 19.76 -10.20 22.38
C VAL A 90 19.78 -8.80 21.79
N GLU A 91 20.99 -8.34 21.39
CA GLU A 91 21.17 -7.15 20.57
C GLU A 91 21.87 -7.53 19.27
N ILE A 92 21.37 -6.99 18.14
CA ILE A 92 21.97 -7.15 16.82
C ILE A 92 22.14 -5.77 16.20
N HIS A 93 23.36 -5.45 15.79
CA HIS A 93 23.70 -4.19 15.14
C HIS A 93 24.29 -4.43 13.76
N SER A 94 23.78 -3.75 12.73
CA SER A 94 24.28 -3.82 11.37
C SER A 94 24.31 -2.43 10.73
N THR A 95 25.29 -2.22 9.86
CA THR A 95 25.41 -1.02 9.03
C THR A 95 25.32 -1.33 7.53
N SER A 96 25.06 -2.59 7.17
CA SER A 96 24.92 -3.03 5.78
C SER A 96 23.48 -3.04 5.30
N ASP A 97 23.25 -2.73 4.03
CA ASP A 97 21.93 -2.78 3.42
C ASP A 97 21.36 -4.19 3.37
N ASP A 98 22.21 -5.16 3.07
CA ASP A 98 21.88 -6.52 2.69
C ASP A 98 22.01 -7.56 3.82
N PHE A 99 22.13 -7.10 5.08
CA PHE A 99 22.16 -7.97 6.25
C PHE A 99 20.84 -7.96 6.99
N SER A 100 20.40 -9.12 7.45
CA SER A 100 19.15 -9.35 8.20
C SER A 100 19.43 -9.84 9.62
N ALA A 101 18.51 -9.61 10.53
CA ALA A 101 18.56 -10.24 11.85
C ALA A 101 18.20 -11.73 11.73
N VAL A 102 17.07 -12.03 11.08
CA VAL A 102 16.61 -13.41 10.87
C VAL A 102 16.06 -13.55 9.45
N VAL A 103 16.50 -14.59 8.76
CA VAL A 103 15.88 -15.07 7.52
C VAL A 103 15.40 -16.50 7.77
N SER A 104 14.12 -16.77 7.54
CA SER A 104 13.51 -18.07 7.72
C SER A 104 12.91 -18.61 6.42
N VAL A 105 13.20 -19.85 6.11
CA VAL A 105 12.62 -20.61 5.00
C VAL A 105 11.90 -21.84 5.55
N GLY A 106 10.58 -21.74 5.70
CA GLY A 106 9.73 -22.82 6.24
C GLY A 106 9.84 -23.06 7.75
N GLY A 107 10.77 -22.39 8.45
CA GLY A 107 11.01 -22.60 9.87
C GLY A 107 10.16 -21.71 10.78
N LYS A 108 10.08 -22.12 12.07
CA LYS A 108 9.46 -21.33 13.14
C LYS A 108 10.54 -20.68 13.99
N TYR A 109 10.40 -19.40 14.31
CA TYR A 109 11.37 -18.70 15.12
C TYR A 109 10.74 -17.60 15.98
N THR A 110 11.13 -17.59 17.27
CA THR A 110 10.61 -16.63 18.24
C THR A 110 11.69 -15.63 18.63
N ILE A 111 11.36 -14.33 18.64
CA ILE A 111 12.24 -13.22 19.01
C ILE A 111 11.62 -12.49 20.20
N LYS A 112 12.30 -12.46 21.34
CA LYS A 112 11.77 -11.81 22.55
C LYS A 112 12.76 -10.84 23.18
N ASN A 113 12.21 -9.79 23.82
CA ASN A 113 12.95 -8.86 24.68
C ASN A 113 14.25 -8.32 24.05
N SER A 114 14.29 -8.20 22.72
CA SER A 114 15.51 -8.00 21.96
C SER A 114 15.57 -6.59 21.34
N VAL A 115 16.76 -6.18 20.89
CA VAL A 115 16.98 -4.91 20.21
C VAL A 115 17.67 -5.16 18.88
N LEU A 116 16.99 -4.81 17.79
CA LEU A 116 17.49 -4.98 16.42
C LEU A 116 17.72 -3.60 15.80
N ASN A 117 19.00 -3.21 15.67
CA ASN A 117 19.40 -1.91 15.15
C ASN A 117 20.13 -2.04 13.81
N PHE A 118 19.50 -1.53 12.76
CA PHE A 118 20.01 -1.55 11.40
C PHE A 118 20.10 -0.12 10.89
N ASP A 119 21.29 0.48 10.99
CA ASP A 119 21.56 1.87 10.57
C ASP A 119 22.44 1.87 9.33
N THR A 120 21.84 1.63 8.18
CA THR A 120 22.55 1.54 6.92
C THR A 120 22.74 2.92 6.30
N LYS A 121 23.91 3.14 5.72
CA LYS A 121 24.27 4.39 5.03
C LYS A 121 24.43 4.21 3.54
N SER A 122 24.07 3.05 3.03
CA SER A 122 24.21 2.74 1.62
C SER A 122 23.06 3.32 0.81
N ASP A 123 23.24 3.30 -0.47
CA ASP A 123 22.38 3.95 -1.45
C ASP A 123 21.30 3.03 -2.04
N GLY A 124 21.14 1.84 -1.50
CA GLY A 124 20.09 0.89 -1.89
C GLY A 124 20.31 0.14 -3.19
N LYS A 125 21.50 0.23 -3.83
CA LYS A 125 21.77 -0.50 -5.08
C LYS A 125 21.68 -2.02 -4.97
N HIS A 126 21.86 -2.54 -3.76
CA HIS A 126 22.03 -3.96 -3.50
C HIS A 126 20.84 -4.59 -2.78
N VAL A 127 19.73 -3.88 -2.64
CA VAL A 127 18.52 -4.36 -1.98
C VAL A 127 17.34 -4.46 -2.94
N CYS A 128 16.31 -5.19 -2.56
CA CYS A 128 15.11 -5.34 -3.33
C CYS A 128 13.88 -5.40 -2.44
N ASP A 129 12.96 -4.52 -2.71
CA ASP A 129 11.70 -4.43 -1.98
C ASP A 129 10.78 -5.64 -2.21
N PHE A 130 10.84 -6.20 -3.42
CA PHE A 130 9.99 -7.33 -3.84
C PHE A 130 10.57 -8.72 -3.57
N SER A 131 11.77 -8.82 -3.07
CA SER A 131 12.36 -10.09 -2.63
C SER A 131 12.60 -10.14 -1.14
N GLY A 132 12.36 -9.02 -0.43
CA GLY A 132 12.71 -8.89 0.97
C GLY A 132 14.21 -8.87 1.25
N TYR A 133 15.04 -8.81 0.21
CA TYR A 133 16.48 -8.72 0.35
C TYR A 133 16.88 -7.37 0.96
N GLY A 134 17.43 -7.44 2.16
CA GLY A 134 17.72 -6.27 2.99
C GLY A 134 16.76 -6.05 4.15
N SER A 135 15.63 -6.75 4.24
CA SER A 135 14.71 -6.66 5.37
C SER A 135 15.36 -7.06 6.69
N VAL A 136 14.90 -6.50 7.80
CA VAL A 136 15.39 -6.91 9.14
C VAL A 136 14.99 -8.34 9.44
N LEU A 137 13.73 -8.68 9.18
CA LEU A 137 13.19 -10.04 9.26
C LEU A 137 12.62 -10.42 7.89
N ALA A 138 12.96 -11.59 7.36
CA ALA A 138 12.44 -12.11 6.11
C ALA A 138 11.95 -13.54 6.24
N GLY A 139 10.70 -13.78 5.86
CA GLY A 139 10.04 -15.09 5.93
C GLY A 139 9.58 -15.58 4.57
N PHE A 140 9.89 -16.84 4.26
CA PHE A 140 9.60 -17.51 2.99
C PHE A 140 9.08 -18.92 3.21
N GLN A 141 8.26 -19.42 2.28
CA GLN A 141 7.85 -20.83 2.19
C GLN A 141 7.19 -21.37 3.47
N GLY A 142 6.29 -20.57 4.07
CA GLY A 142 5.58 -20.95 5.27
C GLY A 142 6.33 -20.69 6.56
N ALA A 143 7.32 -19.82 6.55
CA ALA A 143 8.01 -19.36 7.76
C ALA A 143 7.03 -18.77 8.78
N GLN A 144 7.28 -18.99 10.07
CA GLN A 144 6.45 -18.47 11.15
C GLN A 144 7.30 -17.73 12.18
N PHE A 145 7.03 -16.44 12.34
CA PHE A 145 7.68 -15.61 13.35
C PHE A 145 6.73 -15.27 14.50
N THR A 146 7.29 -15.22 15.70
CA THR A 146 6.70 -14.50 16.84
C THR A 146 7.71 -13.48 17.34
N VAL A 147 7.35 -12.19 17.31
CA VAL A 147 8.18 -11.09 17.79
C VAL A 147 7.48 -10.43 18.96
N GLU A 148 8.07 -10.54 20.15
CA GLU A 148 7.44 -10.07 21.39
C GLU A 148 8.38 -9.16 22.17
N LYS A 149 7.87 -8.02 22.65
CA LYS A 149 8.61 -7.04 23.49
C LYS A 149 9.97 -6.67 22.90
N THR A 150 10.01 -6.51 21.59
CA THR A 150 11.24 -6.28 20.84
C THR A 150 11.22 -4.87 20.24
N GLN A 151 12.37 -4.22 20.30
CA GLN A 151 12.59 -2.95 19.63
C GLN A 151 13.30 -3.20 18.29
N ILE A 152 12.74 -2.68 17.21
CA ILE A 152 13.33 -2.72 15.88
C ILE A 152 13.53 -1.30 15.39
N ASN A 153 14.77 -0.94 15.09
CA ASN A 153 15.11 0.32 14.44
C ASN A 153 15.80 0.00 13.11
N SER A 154 15.19 0.42 12.02
CA SER A 154 15.72 0.20 10.68
C SER A 154 15.87 1.54 9.95
N VAL A 155 17.02 1.77 9.35
CA VAL A 155 17.31 2.89 8.46
C VAL A 155 17.91 2.32 7.19
N GLY A 156 17.33 2.60 6.03
CA GLY A 156 17.86 2.13 4.76
C GLY A 156 16.82 2.15 3.65
N VAL A 157 17.27 2.03 2.41
CA VAL A 157 16.41 1.88 1.25
C VAL A 157 15.86 0.46 1.22
N ALA A 158 14.55 0.30 1.01
CA ALA A 158 13.87 -0.99 0.93
C ALA A 158 14.25 -1.96 2.10
N LYS A 159 14.30 -1.41 3.33
CA LYS A 159 14.68 -2.14 4.54
C LYS A 159 13.53 -2.19 5.55
N PRO A 160 12.43 -2.89 5.23
CA PRO A 160 11.33 -3.05 6.17
C PRO A 160 11.73 -3.83 7.41
N ALA A 161 10.99 -3.67 8.50
CA ALA A 161 11.20 -4.49 9.69
C ALA A 161 10.82 -5.95 9.42
N LEU A 162 9.79 -6.18 8.60
CA LEU A 162 9.34 -7.50 8.20
C LEU A 162 9.02 -7.56 6.71
N PHE A 163 9.49 -8.59 6.06
CA PHE A 163 9.02 -9.07 4.77
C PHE A 163 8.48 -10.51 4.92
N CYS A 164 7.27 -10.77 4.44
CA CYS A 164 6.71 -12.13 4.38
C CYS A 164 6.20 -12.43 2.97
N ASP A 165 6.57 -13.58 2.47
CA ASP A 165 6.16 -14.12 1.17
C ASP A 165 5.77 -15.60 1.31
N ASP A 166 5.03 -16.13 0.36
CA ASP A 166 4.66 -17.54 0.22
C ASP A 166 4.26 -18.24 1.54
N ARG A 167 3.06 -17.91 2.01
CA ARG A 167 2.42 -18.51 3.20
C ARG A 167 3.18 -18.30 4.51
N SER A 168 4.03 -17.29 4.56
CA SER A 168 4.71 -16.93 5.80
C SER A 168 3.85 -16.07 6.70
N GLU A 169 3.99 -16.25 8.00
CA GLU A 169 3.20 -15.57 9.02
C GLU A 169 4.09 -14.93 10.10
N CYS A 170 3.69 -13.76 10.59
CA CYS A 170 4.38 -13.11 11.69
C CYS A 170 3.41 -12.49 12.69
N LEU A 171 3.58 -12.80 13.97
CA LEU A 171 2.92 -12.10 15.07
C LEU A 171 3.88 -11.11 15.74
N PHE A 172 3.55 -9.81 15.68
CA PHE A 172 4.15 -8.77 16.52
C PHE A 172 3.28 -8.52 17.74
N LYS A 173 3.89 -8.53 18.92
CA LYS A 173 3.22 -8.25 20.18
C LYS A 173 4.07 -7.43 21.13
N ASP A 174 3.52 -6.36 21.68
CA ASP A 174 4.21 -5.44 22.60
C ASP A 174 5.53 -4.86 22.05
N CYS A 175 5.60 -4.58 20.75
CA CYS A 175 6.82 -4.15 20.08
C CYS A 175 6.86 -2.63 19.80
N ASN A 176 8.07 -2.10 19.64
CA ASN A 176 8.31 -0.77 19.11
C ASN A 176 9.14 -0.86 17.83
N VAL A 177 8.56 -0.48 16.72
CA VAL A 177 9.18 -0.59 15.40
C VAL A 177 9.30 0.79 14.79
N THR A 178 10.52 1.19 14.43
CA THR A 178 10.78 2.44 13.71
C THR A 178 11.57 2.14 12.45
N VAL A 179 11.01 2.50 11.30
CA VAL A 179 11.65 2.30 9.99
C VAL A 179 11.80 3.64 9.29
N ARG A 180 13.02 3.96 8.86
CA ARG A 180 13.33 5.16 8.09
C ARG A 180 13.94 4.79 6.75
N GLY A 181 13.51 5.46 5.69
CA GLY A 181 14.08 5.33 4.37
C GLY A 181 15.51 5.87 4.32
N GLY A 182 16.33 5.28 3.47
CA GLY A 182 17.68 5.74 3.18
C GLY A 182 17.72 6.74 2.00
N LYS A 183 18.90 7.25 1.71
CA LYS A 183 19.16 8.03 0.51
C LYS A 183 19.32 7.09 -0.68
N LEU A 184 18.56 7.34 -1.76
CA LEU A 184 18.73 6.63 -3.00
C LEU A 184 20.07 6.95 -3.67
N TYR A 185 20.64 6.02 -4.42
CA TYR A 185 21.92 6.20 -5.10
C TYR A 185 21.86 7.31 -6.17
N ASP A 186 23.00 7.95 -6.38
CA ASP A 186 23.13 8.98 -7.42
C ASP A 186 22.88 8.35 -8.79
N GLY A 187 21.95 8.94 -9.55
CA GLY A 187 21.48 8.40 -10.82
C GLY A 187 20.33 7.40 -10.70
N TYR A 188 19.77 7.18 -9.49
CA TYR A 188 18.47 6.55 -9.37
C TYR A 188 17.43 7.38 -10.11
N VAL A 189 16.73 6.75 -10.98
CA VAL A 189 15.70 7.41 -11.75
C VAL A 189 14.36 6.88 -11.33
N ASN A 190 13.56 7.77 -10.81
CA ASN A 190 12.16 7.52 -10.51
C ASN A 190 11.41 7.42 -11.84
N SER A 191 10.80 6.29 -12.12
CA SER A 191 10.10 6.04 -13.37
C SER A 191 8.65 5.70 -13.11
N ALA A 192 7.76 6.36 -13.81
CA ALA A 192 6.33 6.04 -13.85
C ALA A 192 6.03 4.76 -14.65
N ASN A 193 7.03 3.95 -14.95
CA ASN A 193 6.88 2.74 -15.75
C ASN A 193 6.67 1.53 -14.86
N GLN A 194 5.62 0.74 -15.12
CA GLN A 194 5.34 -0.51 -14.42
C GLN A 194 6.52 -1.48 -14.36
N LYS A 195 7.38 -1.48 -15.38
CA LYS A 195 8.56 -2.35 -15.41
C LYS A 195 9.59 -2.01 -14.34
N THR A 196 9.57 -0.79 -13.83
CA THR A 196 10.45 -0.33 -12.77
C THR A 196 9.71 -0.16 -11.44
N MET A 197 8.41 -0.46 -11.41
CA MET A 197 7.52 -0.38 -10.23
C MET A 197 7.47 1.00 -9.56
N VAL A 198 7.83 2.03 -10.29
CA VAL A 198 7.82 3.41 -9.81
C VAL A 198 6.84 4.21 -10.66
N ALA A 199 5.60 4.27 -10.22
CA ALA A 199 4.56 5.05 -10.86
C ALA A 199 3.88 5.96 -9.84
N PRO A 200 3.38 7.15 -10.20
CA PRO A 200 2.45 7.87 -9.37
C PRO A 200 1.22 6.98 -9.06
N PRO A 201 0.65 7.01 -7.86
CA PRO A 201 0.90 7.84 -6.68
C PRO A 201 2.05 7.36 -5.80
N TRP A 202 2.74 6.35 -6.21
CA TRP A 202 3.83 5.72 -5.49
C TRP A 202 4.99 6.69 -5.28
N VAL A 203 5.02 7.76 -6.05
CA VAL A 203 5.90 8.92 -5.83
C VAL A 203 5.70 9.52 -4.43
N LEU A 204 4.51 9.37 -3.83
CA LEU A 204 4.25 9.75 -2.46
C LEU A 204 5.10 8.90 -1.51
N GLY A 205 6.28 9.34 -1.17
CA GLY A 205 7.15 8.68 -0.22
C GLY A 205 8.17 7.70 -0.80
N ILE A 206 8.36 7.65 -2.11
CA ILE A 206 9.35 6.75 -2.74
C ILE A 206 10.79 7.02 -2.31
N GLY A 207 11.08 8.16 -1.75
CA GLY A 207 12.42 8.45 -1.36
C GLY A 207 12.95 7.56 -0.26
N GLY A 208 13.44 6.42 -0.61
CA GLY A 208 14.04 5.48 0.32
C GLY A 208 13.14 4.32 0.68
N ASN A 209 11.89 4.29 0.18
CA ASN A 209 11.00 3.14 0.21
C ASN A 209 10.93 2.46 1.59
N ALA A 210 10.59 3.23 2.62
CA ALA A 210 10.47 2.73 3.98
C ALA A 210 9.06 2.27 4.31
N ARG A 211 8.93 1.07 4.84
CA ARG A 211 7.69 0.54 5.43
C ARG A 211 7.99 -0.42 6.57
N GLY A 212 7.13 -0.47 7.57
CA GLY A 212 7.32 -1.35 8.72
C GLY A 212 7.16 -2.82 8.33
N ILE A 213 6.09 -3.13 7.61
CA ILE A 213 5.78 -4.48 7.11
C ILE A 213 5.52 -4.41 5.61
N ASN A 214 6.08 -5.38 4.88
CA ASN A 214 5.76 -5.65 3.49
C ASN A 214 5.34 -7.11 3.32
N LEU A 215 4.08 -7.35 2.96
CA LEU A 215 3.55 -8.69 2.66
C LEU A 215 3.36 -8.81 1.16
N GLU A 216 3.86 -9.90 0.62
CA GLU A 216 3.81 -10.20 -0.81
C GLU A 216 3.48 -11.68 -1.10
N GLY A 217 3.42 -12.04 -2.36
CA GLY A 217 3.27 -13.40 -2.82
C GLY A 217 1.91 -14.02 -2.52
N ASP A 218 1.88 -15.30 -2.16
CA ASP A 218 0.66 -16.03 -1.79
C ASP A 218 0.53 -16.14 -0.27
N ARG A 219 -0.53 -15.56 0.29
CA ARG A 219 -0.91 -15.65 1.72
C ARG A 219 0.12 -15.15 2.72
N GLY A 220 1.00 -14.20 2.34
CA GLY A 220 1.79 -13.48 3.34
C GLY A 220 0.87 -12.87 4.40
N THR A 221 1.11 -13.15 5.68
CA THR A 221 0.20 -12.75 6.76
C THR A 221 0.95 -12.11 7.93
N ALA A 222 0.44 -11.00 8.44
CA ALA A 222 0.94 -10.39 9.68
C ALA A 222 -0.19 -10.11 10.67
N TYR A 223 0.12 -10.32 11.93
CA TYR A 223 -0.73 -10.02 13.08
C TYR A 223 0.03 -9.04 13.97
N VAL A 224 -0.59 -7.94 14.31
CA VAL A 224 0.02 -6.86 15.09
C VAL A 224 -0.86 -6.55 16.29
N VAL A 225 -0.32 -6.67 17.49
CA VAL A 225 -1.05 -6.39 18.74
C VAL A 225 -0.18 -5.55 19.66
N ASP A 226 -0.77 -4.56 20.30
CA ASP A 226 -0.10 -3.72 21.30
C ASP A 226 1.25 -3.15 20.85
N THR A 227 1.36 -2.86 19.55
CA THR A 227 2.62 -2.51 18.91
C THR A 227 2.55 -1.10 18.30
N CYS A 228 3.63 -0.36 18.41
CA CYS A 228 3.76 0.94 17.76
C CYS A 228 4.68 0.80 16.54
N PHE A 229 4.11 1.00 15.35
CA PHE A 229 4.87 1.14 14.11
C PHE A 229 5.02 2.60 13.73
N LYS A 230 6.26 3.01 13.48
CA LYS A 230 6.63 4.33 12.96
C LYS A 230 7.42 4.15 11.68
N ALA A 231 7.03 4.87 10.64
CA ALA A 231 7.80 4.93 9.40
C ALA A 231 7.90 6.37 8.92
N ASN A 232 8.87 6.68 8.07
CA ASN A 232 8.87 7.88 7.26
C ASN A 232 8.90 7.46 5.80
N GLN A 233 8.42 8.30 4.90
CA GLN A 233 8.44 8.04 3.45
C GLN A 233 7.66 6.76 3.08
N TRP A 234 7.00 6.71 1.98
CA TRP A 234 6.15 5.63 1.50
C TRP A 234 4.96 5.34 2.43
N GLY A 235 5.07 4.43 3.41
CA GLY A 235 3.96 4.07 4.28
C GLY A 235 4.36 3.34 5.55
N VAL A 236 3.38 3.03 6.39
CA VAL A 236 3.64 2.33 7.65
C VAL A 236 3.57 0.82 7.47
N LEU A 237 2.48 0.30 6.89
CA LEU A 237 2.29 -1.13 6.62
C LEU A 237 1.82 -1.35 5.18
N SER A 238 2.03 -2.55 4.64
CA SER A 238 1.53 -2.88 3.31
C SER A 238 1.27 -4.37 3.09
N THR A 239 0.20 -4.64 2.31
CA THR A 239 -0.03 -5.89 1.58
C THR A 239 0.16 -5.55 0.11
N ASP A 240 1.34 -5.87 -0.44
CA ASP A 240 1.74 -5.41 -1.77
C ASP A 240 1.88 -6.58 -2.75
N ALA A 241 1.19 -6.44 -3.89
CA ALA A 241 1.38 -7.28 -5.06
C ALA A 241 1.27 -8.81 -4.86
N GLY A 242 0.32 -9.27 -4.03
CA GLY A 242 0.13 -10.69 -3.74
C GLY A 242 -1.30 -11.21 -3.88
N GLN A 243 -1.51 -12.45 -3.44
CA GLN A 243 -2.80 -13.12 -3.45
C GLN A 243 -3.15 -13.63 -2.05
N ASN A 244 -4.39 -13.41 -1.62
CA ASN A 244 -4.89 -13.87 -0.32
C ASN A 244 -4.04 -13.41 0.88
N MET A 245 -3.45 -12.23 0.80
CA MET A 245 -2.67 -11.65 1.88
C MET A 245 -3.56 -11.15 3.00
N HIS A 246 -3.08 -11.20 4.23
CA HIS A 246 -3.84 -10.74 5.39
C HIS A 246 -2.99 -9.90 6.33
N LEU A 247 -3.53 -8.77 6.75
CA LEU A 247 -2.95 -7.92 7.79
C LEU A 247 -4.01 -7.66 8.88
N TYR A 248 -3.71 -8.07 10.10
CA TYR A 248 -4.57 -7.83 11.25
C TYR A 248 -3.83 -6.96 12.26
N VAL A 249 -4.40 -5.82 12.59
CA VAL A 249 -3.81 -4.86 13.53
C VAL A 249 -4.80 -4.57 14.66
N ALA A 250 -4.42 -4.79 15.90
CA ALA A 250 -5.26 -4.52 17.05
C ALA A 250 -4.53 -3.74 18.14
N ASP A 251 -5.24 -2.83 18.82
CA ASP A 251 -4.77 -2.05 19.97
C ASP A 251 -3.39 -1.39 19.77
N SER A 252 -3.11 -0.96 18.57
CA SER A 252 -1.77 -0.55 18.11
C SER A 252 -1.76 0.88 17.58
N ASP A 253 -0.57 1.40 17.32
CA ASP A 253 -0.37 2.72 16.74
C ASP A 253 0.41 2.63 15.42
N MET A 254 -0.05 3.34 14.40
CA MET A 254 0.57 3.46 13.09
C MET A 254 0.85 4.94 12.79
N ILE A 255 2.11 5.33 12.78
CA ILE A 255 2.51 6.74 12.69
C ILE A 255 3.47 6.93 11.54
N LEU A 256 3.10 7.81 10.61
CA LEU A 256 4.04 8.29 9.59
C LEU A 256 4.75 9.53 10.12
N LEU A 257 6.08 9.45 10.25
CA LEU A 257 6.90 10.52 10.80
C LEU A 257 6.98 11.71 9.84
N GLY A 258 6.95 12.93 10.37
CA GLY A 258 7.01 14.19 9.61
C GLY A 258 8.40 14.59 9.12
N GLU A 259 9.22 13.63 8.72
CA GLU A 259 10.55 13.87 8.14
C GLU A 259 10.43 14.15 6.64
N ASN A 260 11.36 14.90 6.06
CA ASN A 260 11.29 15.27 4.64
C ASN A 260 11.29 14.05 3.74
N VAL A 261 10.41 14.09 2.74
CA VAL A 261 10.38 13.09 1.66
C VAL A 261 11.48 13.45 0.66
N PRO A 262 12.33 12.48 0.23
CA PRO A 262 13.51 12.79 -0.60
C PRO A 262 13.26 13.44 -1.96
N PHE A 263 12.06 13.33 -2.52
CA PHE A 263 11.75 13.98 -3.80
C PHE A 263 11.29 15.42 -3.67
N SER A 264 11.03 15.87 -2.47
CA SER A 264 10.54 17.21 -2.24
C SER A 264 11.40 17.85 -1.17
N ASP A 265 12.20 18.82 -1.55
CA ASP A 265 12.80 19.76 -0.61
C ASP A 265 11.74 20.66 0.03
N THR A 266 10.49 20.53 -0.42
CA THR A 266 9.35 21.30 0.02
C THR A 266 8.48 20.44 0.93
N LYS A 267 8.12 21.03 2.07
CA LYS A 267 7.12 20.46 2.97
C LYS A 267 5.78 20.44 2.26
N ASP A 268 5.06 19.33 2.35
CA ASP A 268 3.67 19.25 1.94
C ASP A 268 2.86 20.36 2.63
N PRO A 269 2.27 21.31 1.89
CA PRO A 269 1.55 22.43 2.49
C PRO A 269 0.25 22.02 3.18
N TYR A 270 -0.30 20.85 2.86
CA TYR A 270 -1.51 20.30 3.46
C TYR A 270 -1.20 19.49 4.72
N SER A 271 -0.02 18.86 4.78
CA SER A 271 0.41 18.07 5.93
C SER A 271 1.31 18.89 6.86
N THR A 272 0.75 19.39 7.95
CA THR A 272 1.50 20.24 8.90
C THR A 272 2.13 19.45 10.05
N LYS A 273 1.71 18.21 10.27
CA LYS A 273 2.03 17.46 11.49
C LYS A 273 2.72 16.11 11.24
N TYR A 274 2.27 15.38 10.24
CA TYR A 274 2.76 14.05 9.93
C TYR A 274 3.42 14.02 8.54
N GLY A 275 4.19 12.96 8.26
CA GLY A 275 4.84 12.77 6.97
C GLY A 275 3.87 12.51 5.84
N SER A 276 4.22 12.92 4.62
CA SER A 276 3.49 12.59 3.41
C SER A 276 3.64 11.11 3.10
N GLY A 277 2.54 10.44 2.78
CA GLY A 277 2.45 9.01 2.53
C GLY A 277 1.18 8.42 3.14
N TYR A 278 1.19 7.12 3.41
CA TYR A 278 -0.01 6.40 3.83
C TYR A 278 0.20 5.59 5.11
N GLY A 279 -0.91 5.29 5.79
CA GLY A 279 -0.92 4.35 6.91
C GLY A 279 -0.78 2.92 6.43
N SER A 280 -1.63 2.52 5.49
CA SER A 280 -1.60 1.20 4.88
C SER A 280 -1.69 1.26 3.37
N TYR A 281 -1.12 0.26 2.69
CA TYR A 281 -1.17 0.09 1.24
C TYR A 281 -1.66 -1.31 0.90
N ILE A 282 -2.80 -1.38 0.20
CA ILE A 282 -3.54 -2.62 -0.03
C ILE A 282 -3.63 -2.85 -1.53
N ILE A 283 -2.90 -3.83 -2.05
CA ILE A 283 -2.91 -4.18 -3.48
C ILE A 283 -3.34 -5.64 -3.69
N GLY A 284 -4.13 -5.84 -4.72
CA GLY A 284 -4.53 -7.16 -5.19
C GLY A 284 -5.56 -7.82 -4.27
N ASN A 285 -5.53 -9.14 -4.17
CA ASN A 285 -6.42 -9.89 -3.30
C ASN A 285 -5.85 -9.91 -1.87
N ALA A 286 -6.23 -8.91 -1.09
CA ALA A 286 -5.77 -8.73 0.28
C ALA A 286 -6.93 -8.39 1.22
N TYR A 287 -6.77 -8.72 2.49
CA TYR A 287 -7.68 -8.35 3.57
C TYR A 287 -6.91 -7.68 4.69
N GLU A 288 -7.29 -6.46 5.03
CA GLU A 288 -6.72 -5.74 6.17
C GLU A 288 -7.81 -5.39 7.18
N GLU A 289 -7.53 -5.62 8.46
CA GLU A 289 -8.43 -5.31 9.56
C GLU A 289 -7.72 -4.51 10.65
N PHE A 290 -8.28 -3.36 10.99
CA PHE A 290 -7.78 -2.45 12.00
C PHE A 290 -8.79 -2.35 13.15
N SER A 291 -8.43 -2.85 14.32
CA SER A 291 -9.29 -2.93 15.49
C SER A 291 -8.70 -2.13 16.65
N GLY A 292 -9.22 -0.92 16.93
CA GLY A 292 -8.70 -0.05 17.99
C GLY A 292 -7.30 0.50 17.68
N VAL A 293 -7.08 1.00 16.46
CA VAL A 293 -5.78 1.46 15.96
C VAL A 293 -5.77 2.97 15.77
N ASP A 294 -4.74 3.66 16.28
CA ASP A 294 -4.47 5.06 15.95
C ASP A 294 -3.59 5.14 14.71
N ILE A 295 -4.14 5.63 13.59
CA ILE A 295 -3.44 5.85 12.32
C ILE A 295 -3.24 7.36 12.14
N LYS A 296 -1.97 7.80 12.13
CA LYS A 296 -1.59 9.21 12.04
C LYS A 296 -0.64 9.41 10.87
N VAL A 297 -1.16 10.01 9.81
CA VAL A 297 -0.43 10.20 8.55
C VAL A 297 -0.73 11.56 7.95
N GLY A 298 0.18 12.07 7.14
CA GLY A 298 0.01 13.39 6.53
C GLY A 298 -0.86 13.35 5.28
N THR A 299 -0.88 12.25 4.54
CA THR A 299 -1.62 12.23 3.28
C THR A 299 -2.76 11.22 3.28
N HIS A 300 -2.54 9.94 3.17
CA HIS A 300 -3.63 8.96 3.05
C HIS A 300 -3.68 8.03 4.27
N GLY A 301 -4.84 7.87 4.89
CA GLY A 301 -5.03 6.86 5.94
C GLY A 301 -4.76 5.46 5.39
N ALA A 302 -5.24 5.17 4.19
CA ALA A 302 -4.86 4.01 3.42
C ALA A 302 -4.93 4.29 1.91
N VAL A 303 -4.19 3.50 1.14
CA VAL A 303 -4.30 3.42 -0.33
C VAL A 303 -4.77 2.03 -0.70
N LEU A 304 -5.88 1.93 -1.42
CA LEU A 304 -6.52 0.68 -1.78
C LEU A 304 -6.51 0.49 -3.30
N ARG A 305 -6.11 -0.70 -3.74
CA ARG A 305 -6.19 -1.12 -5.12
C ARG A 305 -6.53 -2.61 -5.20
N GLY A 306 -7.80 -2.92 -5.12
CA GLY A 306 -8.31 -4.26 -4.85
C GLY A 306 -8.43 -4.52 -3.34
N GLY A 307 -8.82 -5.72 -2.96
CA GLY A 307 -8.88 -6.15 -1.57
C GLY A 307 -9.98 -5.50 -0.72
N THR A 308 -9.87 -5.72 0.58
CA THR A 308 -10.84 -5.23 1.57
C THR A 308 -10.11 -4.63 2.76
N ALA A 309 -10.52 -3.44 3.20
CA ALA A 309 -10.09 -2.79 4.43
C ALA A 309 -11.26 -2.63 5.40
N VAL A 310 -11.10 -3.09 6.63
CA VAL A 310 -12.12 -3.02 7.70
C VAL A 310 -11.56 -2.25 8.89
N TYR A 311 -12.31 -1.27 9.37
CA TYR A 311 -11.94 -0.45 10.51
C TYR A 311 -13.04 -0.54 11.58
N LYS A 312 -12.65 -0.88 12.80
CA LYS A 312 -13.59 -1.08 13.91
C LYS A 312 -12.95 -0.81 15.27
N SER A 313 -13.73 -0.82 16.35
CA SER A 313 -13.17 -0.81 17.71
C SER A 313 -12.54 -2.16 18.08
N SER A 314 -11.64 -2.14 19.06
CA SER A 314 -11.14 -3.37 19.72
C SER A 314 -12.03 -3.86 20.86
N LYS A 315 -13.31 -3.46 20.87
CA LYS A 315 -14.26 -3.89 21.88
C LYS A 315 -14.55 -5.39 21.76
N GLY A 316 -14.50 -6.09 22.88
CA GLY A 316 -14.74 -7.54 22.94
C GLY A 316 -13.45 -8.34 22.85
N THR A 317 -13.50 -9.51 22.27
CA THR A 317 -12.35 -10.40 22.12
C THR A 317 -11.67 -10.15 20.78
N ILE A 318 -10.39 -9.84 20.80
CA ILE A 318 -9.52 -9.88 19.63
C ILE A 318 -9.11 -11.33 19.41
N LYS A 319 -9.39 -11.84 18.23
CA LYS A 319 -9.03 -13.21 17.85
C LYS A 319 -8.48 -13.24 16.44
N PHE A 320 -7.24 -13.67 16.31
CA PHE A 320 -6.60 -13.89 15.02
C PHE A 320 -6.48 -15.37 14.75
N VAL A 321 -6.93 -15.76 13.59
CA VAL A 321 -6.88 -17.14 13.10
C VAL A 321 -6.04 -17.17 11.84
N SER A 322 -5.10 -18.08 11.77
CA SER A 322 -4.27 -18.27 10.58
C SER A 322 -5.16 -18.60 9.37
N PRO A 323 -5.10 -17.83 8.29
CA PRO A 323 -5.80 -18.16 7.06
C PRO A 323 -5.19 -19.38 6.34
N ILE A 324 -4.04 -19.84 6.81
CA ILE A 324 -3.28 -20.95 6.24
C ILE A 324 -3.63 -22.26 6.95
N THR A 325 -3.57 -22.26 8.29
CA THR A 325 -3.74 -23.48 9.11
C THR A 325 -5.12 -23.59 9.74
N GLY A 326 -5.85 -22.49 9.90
CA GLY A 326 -7.10 -22.41 10.64
C GLY A 326 -6.91 -22.40 12.16
N GLU A 327 -5.68 -22.39 12.66
CA GLU A 327 -5.37 -22.34 14.09
C GLU A 327 -5.46 -20.92 14.64
N THR A 328 -5.81 -20.79 15.92
CA THR A 328 -5.78 -19.50 16.61
C THR A 328 -4.34 -19.09 16.89
N VAL A 329 -3.93 -17.97 16.30
CA VAL A 329 -2.60 -17.37 16.48
C VAL A 329 -2.57 -16.48 17.72
N TYR A 330 -3.65 -15.74 17.95
CA TYR A 330 -3.79 -14.84 19.09
C TYR A 330 -5.25 -14.75 19.53
N GLU A 331 -5.48 -14.76 20.84
CA GLU A 331 -6.80 -14.52 21.40
C GLU A 331 -6.66 -13.84 22.78
N ALA A 332 -7.24 -12.65 22.95
CA ALA A 332 -7.30 -11.94 24.22
C ALA A 332 -8.44 -10.90 24.21
N PRO A 333 -8.88 -10.41 25.39
CA PRO A 333 -9.76 -9.25 25.46
C PRO A 333 -9.08 -8.03 24.82
N GLY A 334 -9.78 -7.35 23.93
CA GLY A 334 -9.34 -6.07 23.38
C GLY A 334 -9.43 -4.95 24.43
N LYS A 335 -8.65 -3.89 24.24
CA LYS A 335 -8.59 -2.73 25.15
C LYS A 335 -9.79 -1.79 25.02
N GLY A 336 -10.69 -2.06 24.08
CA GLY A 336 -11.88 -1.23 23.84
C GLY A 336 -11.55 0.11 23.17
N ARG A 337 -10.38 0.24 22.54
CA ARG A 337 -10.01 1.44 21.79
C ARG A 337 -10.89 1.59 20.56
N ILE A 338 -11.13 2.83 20.14
CA ILE A 338 -11.69 3.13 18.83
C ILE A 338 -10.54 3.10 17.80
N THR A 339 -10.84 2.80 16.54
CA THR A 339 -9.91 3.05 15.43
C THR A 339 -10.06 4.49 14.98
N ARG A 340 -8.97 5.24 15.04
CA ARG A 340 -8.92 6.65 14.61
C ARG A 340 -7.95 6.82 13.45
N ILE A 341 -8.36 7.57 12.44
CA ILE A 341 -7.54 7.93 11.28
C ILE A 341 -7.46 9.45 11.21
N ASP A 342 -6.26 10.00 11.43
CA ASP A 342 -5.96 11.43 11.26
C ASP A 342 -5.09 11.61 10.01
N CYS A 343 -5.58 12.32 8.96
CA CYS A 343 -4.98 12.36 7.63
C CYS A 343 -5.45 13.54 6.78
N GLU A 344 -4.89 13.68 5.57
CA GLU A 344 -5.42 14.59 4.55
C GLU A 344 -6.62 13.96 3.83
N PHE A 345 -6.49 12.72 3.37
CA PHE A 345 -7.55 11.90 2.79
C PHE A 345 -7.72 10.61 3.60
N GLY A 346 -8.95 10.23 3.92
CA GLY A 346 -9.21 9.03 4.72
C GLY A 346 -8.70 7.78 4.03
N VAL A 347 -9.40 7.29 3.03
CA VAL A 347 -8.95 6.18 2.18
C VAL A 347 -8.99 6.59 0.72
N MET A 348 -7.86 6.49 0.05
CA MET A 348 -7.77 6.63 -1.39
C MET A 348 -7.89 5.27 -2.06
N ALA A 349 -8.71 5.16 -3.10
CA ALA A 349 -8.85 3.92 -3.85
C ALA A 349 -8.66 4.12 -5.36
N HIS A 350 -7.87 3.22 -5.95
CA HIS A 350 -7.56 3.17 -7.37
C HIS A 350 -8.31 2.04 -8.09
N GLY A 351 -9.61 2.07 -8.12
CA GLY A 351 -10.42 1.03 -8.73
C GLY A 351 -10.98 0.05 -7.69
N ASP A 352 -11.04 -1.22 -8.01
CA ASP A 352 -11.78 -2.24 -7.27
C ASP A 352 -11.40 -2.33 -5.80
N GLY A 353 -12.36 -2.68 -4.95
CA GLY A 353 -12.12 -2.94 -3.54
C GLY A 353 -13.31 -2.66 -2.64
N LYS A 354 -13.10 -2.92 -1.37
CA LYS A 354 -14.12 -2.69 -0.34
C LYS A 354 -13.52 -1.99 0.88
N ILE A 355 -14.19 -0.94 1.34
CA ILE A 355 -13.85 -0.21 2.56
C ILE A 355 -15.03 -0.32 3.50
N VAL A 356 -14.78 -0.71 4.75
CA VAL A 356 -15.83 -0.83 5.78
C VAL A 356 -15.41 -0.02 7.00
N PHE A 357 -16.20 1.00 7.32
CA PHE A 357 -16.12 1.72 8.58
C PHE A 357 -17.31 1.32 9.46
N THR A 358 -17.05 0.71 10.61
CA THR A 358 -18.11 0.23 11.50
C THR A 358 -17.93 0.75 12.94
N GLU A 359 -18.62 0.17 13.90
CA GLU A 359 -18.65 0.63 15.31
C GLU A 359 -17.25 0.97 15.84
N GLY A 360 -17.11 2.20 16.35
CA GLY A 360 -15.86 2.66 16.95
C GLY A 360 -14.80 3.03 15.92
N THR A 361 -15.19 3.39 14.70
CA THR A 361 -14.31 4.05 13.74
C THR A 361 -14.54 5.56 13.77
N GLU A 362 -13.45 6.33 13.78
CA GLU A 362 -13.45 7.79 13.65
C GLU A 362 -12.40 8.20 12.62
N VAL A 363 -12.83 8.83 11.54
CA VAL A 363 -11.95 9.38 10.50
C VAL A 363 -11.96 10.90 10.57
N ASN A 364 -10.80 11.51 10.71
CA ASN A 364 -10.58 12.96 10.69
C ASN A 364 -9.72 13.29 9.46
N ALA A 365 -10.37 13.51 8.34
CA ALA A 365 -9.72 13.91 7.10
C ALA A 365 -9.78 15.43 6.94
N ASN A 366 -8.68 16.09 6.57
CA ASN A 366 -8.73 17.50 6.22
C ASN A 366 -9.47 17.72 4.89
N ASN A 367 -9.39 16.74 3.98
CA ASN A 367 -10.08 16.73 2.69
C ASN A 367 -11.15 15.61 2.67
N ALA A 368 -11.32 14.89 1.56
CA ALA A 368 -12.34 13.85 1.45
C ALA A 368 -12.03 12.61 2.33
N VAL A 369 -13.08 12.03 2.93
CA VAL A 369 -12.94 10.78 3.68
C VAL A 369 -12.71 9.60 2.73
N PHE A 370 -13.51 9.50 1.65
CA PHE A 370 -13.29 8.56 0.57
C PHE A 370 -12.83 9.33 -0.67
N LEU A 371 -11.62 9.08 -1.13
CA LEU A 371 -11.09 9.58 -2.39
C LEU A 371 -11.03 8.41 -3.38
N LEU A 372 -11.95 8.39 -4.35
CA LEU A 372 -12.08 7.29 -5.30
C LEU A 372 -11.60 7.73 -6.67
N LYS A 373 -10.40 7.31 -7.02
CA LYS A 373 -9.81 7.56 -8.34
C LYS A 373 -10.23 6.44 -9.29
N SER A 374 -11.13 6.74 -10.23
CA SER A 374 -11.68 5.86 -11.26
C SER A 374 -12.80 4.86 -10.88
N GLY A 375 -13.32 4.87 -9.67
CA GLY A 375 -14.50 4.07 -9.28
C GLY A 375 -14.27 2.55 -9.17
N GLY A 376 -15.34 1.80 -8.94
CA GLY A 376 -15.29 0.34 -8.75
C GLY A 376 -15.16 -0.09 -7.30
N VAL A 377 -15.48 0.79 -6.36
CA VAL A 377 -15.27 0.58 -4.91
C VAL A 377 -16.59 0.49 -4.19
N THR A 378 -16.68 -0.40 -3.21
CA THR A 378 -17.79 -0.42 -2.25
C THR A 378 -17.33 0.22 -0.94
N CYS A 379 -18.00 1.31 -0.53
CA CYS A 379 -17.79 2.00 0.73
C CYS A 379 -18.99 1.72 1.64
N ASP A 380 -18.80 0.90 2.68
CA ASP A 380 -19.83 0.63 3.69
C ASP A 380 -19.52 1.43 4.96
N VAL A 381 -20.50 2.19 5.46
CA VAL A 381 -20.42 3.00 6.68
C VAL A 381 -21.55 2.59 7.61
N GLU A 382 -21.20 2.02 8.76
CA GLU A 382 -22.16 1.31 9.61
C GLU A 382 -22.00 1.67 11.09
N ASP A 383 -23.06 1.37 11.86
CA ASP A 383 -23.06 1.27 13.32
C ASP A 383 -22.43 2.47 14.05
N GLY A 384 -22.75 3.68 13.62
CA GLY A 384 -22.30 4.90 14.30
C GLY A 384 -20.84 5.27 14.07
N ALA A 385 -20.21 4.79 13.02
CA ALA A 385 -18.91 5.30 12.55
C ALA A 385 -18.96 6.82 12.36
N LYS A 386 -17.88 7.51 12.70
CA LYS A 386 -17.79 8.97 12.63
C LYS A 386 -16.86 9.39 11.51
N LEU A 387 -17.39 10.09 10.53
CA LEU A 387 -16.63 10.60 9.40
C LEU A 387 -16.64 12.13 9.44
N ASN A 388 -15.46 12.69 9.70
CA ASN A 388 -15.22 14.12 9.77
C ASN A 388 -14.36 14.55 8.58
N SER A 389 -14.87 15.49 7.78
CA SER A 389 -14.16 16.07 6.65
C SER A 389 -13.99 17.56 6.84
N GLY A 390 -12.77 18.07 6.73
CA GLY A 390 -12.45 19.48 6.88
C GLY A 390 -12.98 20.34 5.72
N ASN A 391 -13.00 19.80 4.50
CA ASN A 391 -13.59 20.48 3.34
C ASN A 391 -15.08 20.16 3.12
N GLY A 392 -15.69 19.36 4.00
CA GLY A 392 -17.10 19.00 3.91
C GLY A 392 -17.42 17.95 2.83
N VAL A 393 -16.45 17.15 2.37
CA VAL A 393 -16.65 16.10 1.37
C VAL A 393 -16.47 14.72 1.99
N ILE A 394 -17.53 13.93 2.07
CA ILE A 394 -17.47 12.54 2.54
C ILE A 394 -16.91 11.65 1.44
N LEU A 395 -17.38 11.77 0.21
CA LEU A 395 -16.91 10.98 -0.91
C LEU A 395 -16.65 11.87 -2.12
N GLN A 396 -15.40 11.81 -2.59
CA GLN A 396 -14.95 12.38 -3.84
C GLN A 396 -14.61 11.26 -4.81
N MET A 397 -15.43 11.07 -5.82
CA MET A 397 -15.12 10.22 -6.95
C MET A 397 -14.65 11.10 -8.11
N MET A 398 -13.53 10.78 -8.73
CA MET A 398 -12.90 11.58 -9.78
C MET A 398 -12.06 10.72 -10.72
N ASP A 399 -11.60 11.30 -11.81
CA ASP A 399 -10.62 10.66 -12.66
C ASP A 399 -9.29 10.46 -11.92
N ASP A 400 -8.56 9.41 -12.29
CA ASP A 400 -7.22 9.18 -11.78
C ASP A 400 -6.27 10.26 -12.30
N ASP A 401 -5.83 11.11 -11.39
CA ASP A 401 -4.96 12.25 -11.65
C ASP A 401 -3.48 11.99 -11.37
N ASP A 402 -3.13 10.80 -10.95
CA ASP A 402 -1.73 10.44 -10.64
C ASP A 402 -0.82 10.56 -11.85
N ASN A 403 -1.38 10.35 -13.04
CA ASN A 403 -0.66 10.54 -14.30
C ASN A 403 -0.44 12.01 -14.67
N LEU A 404 -0.99 12.94 -13.94
CA LEU A 404 -0.83 14.38 -14.16
C LEU A 404 0.45 14.94 -13.53
N VAL A 405 1.12 14.16 -12.69
CA VAL A 405 2.43 14.57 -12.14
C VAL A 405 3.39 14.79 -13.29
N GLY A 406 3.84 16.05 -13.44
CA GLY A 406 4.64 16.47 -14.59
C GLY A 406 3.86 16.91 -15.80
N ALA A 407 2.54 16.92 -15.77
CA ALA A 407 1.70 17.37 -16.86
C ALA A 407 1.14 18.78 -16.60
N LYS A 408 1.00 19.55 -17.65
CA LYS A 408 0.21 20.78 -17.65
C LYS A 408 -1.13 20.49 -18.31
N MET A 409 -2.22 20.76 -17.61
CA MET A 409 -3.56 20.65 -18.19
C MET A 409 -3.83 21.82 -19.15
N THR A 410 -4.35 21.51 -20.31
CA THR A 410 -4.84 22.47 -21.31
C THR A 410 -6.24 22.07 -21.75
N ASP A 411 -6.94 22.94 -22.46
CA ASP A 411 -8.25 22.63 -23.05
C ASP A 411 -8.21 21.43 -24.02
N ALA A 412 -7.03 21.06 -24.50
CA ALA A 412 -6.80 19.91 -25.36
C ALA A 412 -6.33 18.64 -24.60
N GLY A 413 -6.26 18.68 -23.26
CA GLY A 413 -5.78 17.61 -22.41
C GLY A 413 -4.40 17.87 -21.78
N PRO A 414 -3.80 16.90 -21.12
CA PRO A 414 -2.52 17.07 -20.43
C PRO A 414 -1.37 17.29 -21.42
N MET A 415 -0.59 18.33 -21.19
CA MET A 415 0.71 18.56 -21.83
C MET A 415 1.82 18.40 -20.80
N PHE A 416 2.75 17.48 -21.07
CA PHE A 416 3.83 17.18 -20.15
C PHE A 416 4.83 18.34 -20.02
N ASN A 417 5.31 18.54 -18.79
CA ASN A 417 6.30 19.56 -18.51
C ASN A 417 7.70 19.11 -18.94
N THR A 418 8.43 19.98 -19.62
CA THR A 418 9.82 19.74 -20.04
C THR A 418 10.80 19.61 -18.87
N GLU A 419 10.44 20.06 -17.68
CA GLU A 419 11.24 19.87 -16.45
C GLU A 419 11.33 18.39 -16.01
N PHE A 420 10.52 17.53 -16.63
CA PHE A 420 10.49 16.08 -16.39
C PHE A 420 11.26 15.26 -17.43
N ASN A 421 12.05 15.88 -18.28
CA ASN A 421 12.87 15.18 -19.27
C ASN A 421 13.86 14.15 -18.67
N GLU A 422 13.97 14.11 -17.34
CA GLU A 422 14.84 13.18 -16.62
C GLU A 422 14.12 11.93 -16.09
N MET A 423 12.80 11.78 -16.35
CA MET A 423 12.08 10.57 -15.93
C MET A 423 12.18 9.48 -17.02
N PRO A 424 12.94 8.41 -16.80
CA PRO A 424 13.01 7.31 -17.77
C PRO A 424 11.65 6.66 -17.96
N GLY A 425 11.33 6.36 -19.20
CA GLY A 425 10.11 5.67 -19.59
C GLY A 425 8.99 6.57 -20.10
N TRP A 426 9.16 7.90 -20.06
CA TRP A 426 8.24 8.82 -20.71
C TRP A 426 8.64 9.00 -22.18
N PRO A 427 7.65 9.00 -23.12
CA PRO A 427 7.96 9.22 -24.53
C PRO A 427 8.60 10.60 -24.72
N SER A 428 9.83 10.64 -25.20
CA SER A 428 10.50 11.88 -25.53
C SER A 428 11.03 11.83 -26.96
N GLU A 429 10.86 12.91 -27.72
CA GLU A 429 11.57 13.14 -28.98
C GLU A 429 12.50 14.32 -28.77
N ASN A 430 13.79 14.14 -29.09
CA ASN A 430 14.83 15.15 -28.94
C ASN A 430 14.93 15.80 -27.54
N GLY A 431 14.72 15.02 -26.48
CA GLY A 431 14.76 15.52 -25.12
C GLY A 431 13.53 16.34 -24.72
N GLN A 432 12.49 16.40 -25.54
CA GLN A 432 11.20 16.97 -25.20
C GLN A 432 10.16 15.88 -25.05
N ILE A 433 9.40 15.91 -23.97
CA ILE A 433 8.28 15.00 -23.76
C ILE A 433 7.21 15.34 -24.78
N THR A 434 6.82 14.37 -25.60
CA THR A 434 5.79 14.58 -26.62
C THR A 434 4.41 14.57 -25.99
N SER A 435 3.54 15.49 -26.42
CA SER A 435 2.18 15.69 -25.93
C SER A 435 1.19 14.56 -26.24
N LYS A 436 1.65 13.48 -26.85
CA LYS A 436 0.86 12.29 -27.09
C LYS A 436 1.39 11.15 -26.23
N MET A 437 1.04 11.18 -24.93
CA MET A 437 0.88 9.89 -24.31
C MET A 437 -0.25 9.16 -25.04
N PRO A 438 -0.06 7.91 -25.47
CA PRO A 438 -1.21 7.04 -25.61
C PRO A 438 -1.95 7.17 -24.28
N ALA A 439 -3.27 7.39 -24.34
CA ALA A 439 -4.10 7.35 -23.13
C ALA A 439 -3.55 6.21 -22.29
N PRO A 440 -3.09 6.46 -21.05
CA PRO A 440 -2.41 5.44 -20.32
C PRO A 440 -3.35 4.26 -20.27
N SER A 441 -3.05 3.24 -21.05
CA SER A 441 -3.63 1.92 -20.84
C SER A 441 -2.95 1.41 -19.58
N PHE A 442 -3.14 2.18 -18.51
CA PHE A 442 -2.79 1.78 -17.18
C PHE A 442 -3.90 0.83 -16.72
N ASP A 443 -3.87 -0.35 -17.29
CA ASP A 443 -4.34 -1.54 -16.62
C ASP A 443 -3.12 -2.15 -15.93
N PRO A 444 -2.92 -1.88 -14.63
CA PRO A 444 -1.82 -2.48 -13.90
C PRO A 444 -2.00 -3.98 -13.68
N MET A 445 -3.15 -4.50 -14.08
CA MET A 445 -3.44 -5.93 -14.12
C MET A 445 -3.27 -6.52 -15.53
N ALA A 446 -3.10 -5.68 -16.59
CA ALA A 446 -2.90 -6.14 -17.97
C ALA A 446 -1.46 -6.52 -18.32
N GLY A 447 -0.52 -6.32 -17.40
CA GLY A 447 0.88 -6.59 -17.65
C GLY A 447 1.60 -7.23 -16.48
N GLY A 448 1.34 -8.50 -16.23
CA GLY A 448 2.41 -9.31 -15.65
C GLY A 448 3.65 -9.16 -16.54
N PRO A 449 4.90 -9.10 -15.98
CA PRO A 449 6.10 -8.97 -16.76
C PRO A 449 6.16 -10.11 -17.77
N GLY A 450 5.82 -9.80 -19.03
CA GLY A 450 6.18 -10.65 -20.14
C GLY A 450 7.69 -10.81 -20.06
N GLY A 451 8.16 -12.03 -19.77
CA GLY A 451 9.58 -12.32 -19.77
C GLY A 451 10.21 -11.81 -21.05
N PRO A 452 11.48 -11.40 -21.05
CA PRO A 452 12.17 -10.97 -22.24
C PRO A 452 12.01 -12.04 -23.31
N GLY A 453 11.37 -11.68 -24.44
CA GLY A 453 11.23 -12.57 -25.58
C GLY A 453 12.61 -13.06 -25.96
N GLY A 454 12.85 -14.37 -25.77
CA GLY A 454 14.06 -15.01 -26.28
C GLY A 454 14.16 -14.77 -27.79
N PRO A 455 15.35 -14.66 -28.34
CA PRO A 455 15.57 -14.50 -29.77
C PRO A 455 14.85 -15.63 -30.50
N GLY A 456 13.98 -15.26 -31.46
CA GLY A 456 13.21 -16.22 -32.25
C GLY A 456 14.13 -17.24 -32.91
N GLY A 457 13.99 -18.50 -32.53
CA GLY A 457 14.61 -19.60 -33.23
C GLY A 457 14.02 -19.77 -34.63
N PRO A 458 14.78 -20.23 -35.62
CA PRO A 458 14.30 -20.42 -36.98
C PRO A 458 13.19 -21.50 -36.99
N GLY A 459 12.11 -21.18 -37.66
CA GLY A 459 10.94 -22.05 -37.79
C GLY A 459 11.29 -23.43 -38.37
N GLY A 460 10.98 -24.47 -37.60
CA GLY A 460 11.03 -25.84 -38.08
C GLY A 460 9.82 -26.19 -38.94
N PRO A 461 9.94 -27.11 -39.92
CA PRO A 461 8.87 -27.48 -40.82
C PRO A 461 7.76 -28.22 -40.08
N GLY A 462 6.49 -27.88 -40.41
CA GLY A 462 5.30 -28.45 -39.82
C GLY A 462 5.19 -29.97 -40.01
N GLY A 463 5.00 -30.72 -38.93
CA GLY A 463 4.67 -32.13 -38.93
C GLY A 463 3.15 -32.37 -39.10
N PRO A 464 2.75 -33.49 -39.67
CA PRO A 464 1.35 -33.78 -39.93
C PRO A 464 0.56 -34.08 -38.64
N GLY A 465 -0.69 -33.59 -38.58
CA GLY A 465 -1.57 -33.73 -37.44
C GLY A 465 -1.92 -35.18 -37.11
N GLY A 466 -1.77 -35.55 -35.85
CA GLY A 466 -2.23 -36.81 -35.30
C GLY A 466 -3.69 -36.75 -34.82
N PRO A 467 -4.42 -37.87 -34.79
CA PRO A 467 -5.83 -37.90 -34.41
C PRO A 467 -6.04 -37.64 -32.92
N GLY A 468 -7.10 -36.88 -32.59
CA GLY A 468 -7.47 -36.48 -31.24
C GLY A 468 -7.75 -37.68 -30.32
N GLY A 469 -7.11 -37.70 -29.17
CA GLY A 469 -7.40 -38.60 -28.07
C GLY A 469 -8.54 -38.09 -27.18
N PRO A 470 -9.26 -39.00 -26.47
CA PRO A 470 -10.42 -38.64 -25.64
C PRO A 470 -9.96 -37.80 -24.43
N GLY A 471 -10.73 -36.76 -24.10
CA GLY A 471 -10.48 -35.84 -23.01
C GLY A 471 -10.38 -36.52 -21.65
N GLY A 472 -9.29 -36.33 -20.97
CA GLY A 472 -9.10 -36.72 -19.59
C GLY A 472 -9.81 -35.74 -18.65
N PRO A 473 -10.18 -36.17 -17.41
CA PRO A 473 -10.80 -35.28 -16.42
C PRO A 473 -9.87 -34.14 -16.07
N GLY A 474 -10.43 -32.92 -16.04
CA GLY A 474 -9.71 -31.68 -15.74
C GLY A 474 -9.00 -31.76 -14.39
N GLY A 475 -7.71 -31.61 -14.41
CA GLY A 475 -6.90 -31.41 -13.21
C GLY A 475 -7.22 -30.07 -12.56
N PRO A 476 -6.98 -29.93 -11.23
CA PRO A 476 -7.18 -28.65 -10.56
C PRO A 476 -6.30 -27.59 -11.24
N GLY A 477 -6.95 -26.46 -11.59
CA GLY A 477 -6.29 -25.34 -12.24
C GLY A 477 -5.09 -24.88 -11.43
N GLY A 478 -3.93 -24.82 -12.05
CA GLY A 478 -2.74 -24.24 -11.50
C GLY A 478 -3.00 -22.76 -11.16
N PRO A 479 -2.27 -22.17 -10.20
CA PRO A 479 -2.44 -20.79 -9.84
C PRO A 479 -2.22 -19.93 -11.07
N GLY A 480 -3.30 -19.24 -11.49
CA GLY A 480 -3.23 -18.26 -12.57
C GLY A 480 -2.25 -17.17 -12.14
N GLY A 481 -1.22 -16.96 -12.95
CA GLY A 481 -0.38 -15.79 -12.78
C GLY A 481 -1.24 -14.52 -12.77
N PRO A 482 -0.71 -13.36 -12.35
CA PRO A 482 -1.44 -12.10 -12.27
C PRO A 482 -1.77 -11.52 -13.65
N GLY A 483 -2.33 -12.31 -14.51
CA GLY A 483 -2.95 -11.98 -15.79
C GLY A 483 -4.45 -12.06 -15.62
N GLY A 484 -5.01 -11.12 -14.85
CA GLY A 484 -6.44 -11.07 -14.64
C GLY A 484 -7.15 -10.73 -15.91
N MET A 485 -8.22 -11.46 -16.22
CA MET A 485 -9.25 -11.05 -17.16
C MET A 485 -9.59 -9.58 -16.87
N ALA A 486 -9.67 -8.77 -17.93
CA ALA A 486 -10.28 -7.45 -17.86
C ALA A 486 -11.76 -7.63 -17.50
N MET A 487 -12.03 -7.89 -16.22
CA MET A 487 -13.38 -7.83 -15.71
C MET A 487 -13.83 -6.39 -15.79
N ALA A 488 -15.05 -6.16 -16.29
CA ALA A 488 -15.66 -4.85 -16.20
C ALA A 488 -15.53 -4.40 -14.75
N LYS A 489 -14.89 -3.23 -14.52
CA LYS A 489 -14.74 -2.70 -13.16
C LYS A 489 -16.13 -2.59 -12.57
N PRO A 490 -16.36 -3.11 -11.36
CA PRO A 490 -17.68 -3.05 -10.73
C PRO A 490 -18.13 -1.60 -10.55
N ASP A 491 -19.43 -1.40 -10.37
CA ASP A 491 -20.00 -0.09 -10.04
C ASP A 491 -19.51 0.40 -8.68
N THR A 492 -19.59 1.70 -8.46
CA THR A 492 -19.17 2.32 -7.19
C THR A 492 -20.37 2.48 -6.28
N PHE A 493 -20.22 2.07 -5.02
CA PHE A 493 -21.28 2.12 -4.02
C PHE A 493 -20.85 2.87 -2.76
N LEU A 494 -21.72 3.74 -2.25
CA LEU A 494 -21.68 4.26 -0.88
C LEU A 494 -22.94 3.75 -0.17
N ASN A 495 -22.76 2.87 0.80
CA ASN A 495 -23.84 2.35 1.63
C ASN A 495 -23.70 2.88 3.06
N ALA A 496 -24.78 3.43 3.61
CA ALA A 496 -24.82 3.95 4.98
C ALA A 496 -25.95 3.29 5.77
N THR A 497 -25.66 2.80 6.98
CA THR A 497 -26.63 2.17 7.87
C THR A 497 -26.32 2.54 9.32
N ASP A 498 -27.36 2.97 10.07
CA ASP A 498 -27.26 3.37 11.49
C ASP A 498 -26.13 4.41 11.75
N VAL A 499 -25.98 5.40 10.84
CA VAL A 499 -24.91 6.41 10.86
C VAL A 499 -25.42 7.77 10.41
N THR A 500 -24.77 8.84 10.92
CA THR A 500 -24.98 10.21 10.41
C THR A 500 -23.75 10.65 9.61
N LEU A 501 -23.94 10.91 8.33
CA LEU A 501 -22.94 11.48 7.43
C LEU A 501 -23.15 12.99 7.30
N ASN A 502 -22.12 13.77 7.64
CA ASN A 502 -22.13 15.23 7.54
C ASN A 502 -21.15 15.67 6.45
N GLY A 503 -21.66 15.94 5.26
CA GLY A 503 -20.87 16.38 4.12
C GLY A 503 -21.39 15.86 2.79
N ASN A 504 -20.72 16.25 1.74
CA ASN A 504 -21.16 16.07 0.36
C ASN A 504 -20.61 14.79 -0.26
N VAL A 505 -21.30 14.31 -1.29
CA VAL A 505 -20.97 13.12 -2.06
C VAL A 505 -20.95 13.50 -3.53
N TYR A 506 -19.78 13.36 -4.18
CA TYR A 506 -19.57 13.86 -5.53
C TYR A 506 -19.05 12.78 -6.49
N ASN A 507 -19.60 12.77 -7.71
CA ASN A 507 -19.09 12.03 -8.85
C ASN A 507 -18.59 12.98 -9.93
N GLY A 508 -17.28 13.21 -9.95
CA GLY A 508 -16.58 14.07 -10.92
C GLY A 508 -15.78 13.28 -11.97
N THR A 509 -16.15 12.02 -12.25
CA THR A 509 -15.46 11.22 -13.27
C THR A 509 -15.75 11.69 -14.70
N GLY A 510 -14.79 11.52 -15.61
CA GLY A 510 -14.88 11.87 -17.01
C GLY A 510 -14.46 13.31 -17.33
N TYR A 511 -13.97 14.08 -16.36
CA TYR A 511 -13.53 15.45 -16.59
C TYR A 511 -12.14 15.53 -17.29
N TYR A 512 -11.23 14.61 -16.94
CA TYR A 512 -9.91 14.52 -17.56
C TYR A 512 -9.83 13.51 -18.71
N GLY A 513 -10.99 13.15 -19.29
CA GLY A 513 -11.07 12.30 -20.49
C GLY A 513 -11.02 10.79 -20.20
N GLN A 514 -11.08 10.38 -18.96
CA GLN A 514 -11.27 8.98 -18.60
C GLN A 514 -12.75 8.59 -18.75
N LYS A 515 -13.00 7.29 -18.89
CA LYS A 515 -14.38 6.80 -19.00
C LYS A 515 -15.12 7.04 -17.68
N PRO A 516 -16.21 7.81 -17.69
CA PRO A 516 -17.02 8.04 -16.51
C PRO A 516 -17.55 6.76 -15.88
N LYS A 517 -17.83 6.78 -14.58
CA LYS A 517 -18.34 5.66 -13.81
C LYS A 517 -19.58 6.05 -13.04
N PRO A 518 -20.55 5.13 -12.88
CA PRO A 518 -21.74 5.37 -12.07
C PRO A 518 -21.40 5.34 -10.56
N LEU A 519 -22.11 6.17 -9.79
CA LEU A 519 -22.11 6.17 -8.33
C LEU A 519 -23.50 5.87 -7.80
N PHE A 520 -23.62 4.85 -6.97
CA PHE A 520 -24.85 4.45 -6.30
C PHE A 520 -24.74 4.78 -4.81
N VAL A 521 -25.64 5.63 -4.30
CA VAL A 521 -25.71 6.02 -2.88
C VAL A 521 -26.93 5.37 -2.27
N THR A 522 -26.75 4.51 -1.28
CA THR A 522 -27.84 3.89 -0.54
C THR A 522 -27.81 4.34 0.92
N LEU A 523 -28.86 5.03 1.35
CA LEU A 523 -29.12 5.34 2.75
C LEU A 523 -30.11 4.31 3.28
N GLY A 524 -29.64 3.44 4.18
CA GLY A 524 -30.41 2.37 4.79
C GLY A 524 -30.98 2.73 6.15
N LYS A 525 -31.34 1.70 6.91
CA LYS A 525 -31.92 1.86 8.26
C LYS A 525 -31.10 2.79 9.13
N GLY A 526 -31.74 3.77 9.76
CA GLY A 526 -31.11 4.70 10.71
C GLY A 526 -30.06 5.65 10.09
N ALA A 527 -29.85 5.59 8.77
CA ALA A 527 -28.91 6.48 8.10
C ALA A 527 -29.46 7.90 7.95
N VAL A 528 -28.61 8.87 8.24
CA VAL A 528 -28.89 10.30 8.02
C VAL A 528 -27.76 10.89 7.18
N LEU A 529 -28.08 11.50 6.06
CA LEU A 529 -27.15 12.30 5.27
C LEU A 529 -27.49 13.78 5.39
N ASN A 530 -26.56 14.59 5.87
CA ASN A 530 -26.60 16.05 5.88
C ASN A 530 -25.61 16.57 4.83
N GLY A 531 -26.04 16.73 3.58
CA GLY A 531 -25.14 17.12 2.50
C GLY A 531 -25.80 17.15 1.14
N ALA A 532 -25.05 17.58 0.13
CA ALA A 532 -25.40 17.46 -1.26
C ALA A 532 -24.90 16.12 -1.84
N VAL A 533 -25.65 15.60 -2.82
CA VAL A 533 -25.21 14.50 -3.68
C VAL A 533 -25.29 14.98 -5.12
N SER A 534 -24.18 14.90 -5.88
CA SER A 534 -24.15 15.47 -7.23
C SER A 534 -23.17 14.81 -8.17
N ALA A 535 -23.54 14.72 -9.44
CA ALA A 535 -22.60 14.69 -10.55
C ALA A 535 -21.91 16.05 -10.65
N THR A 536 -20.59 16.04 -10.87
CA THR A 536 -19.77 17.26 -10.87
C THR A 536 -18.71 17.25 -11.98
N GLU A 537 -18.19 18.40 -12.33
CA GLU A 537 -16.85 18.55 -12.87
C GLU A 537 -15.88 18.83 -11.72
N THR A 538 -14.66 18.29 -11.82
CA THR A 538 -13.60 18.48 -10.83
C THR A 538 -12.48 19.32 -11.42
N ARG A 539 -12.06 20.36 -10.70
CA ARG A 539 -10.95 21.24 -11.10
C ARG A 539 -9.91 21.27 -10.00
N HIS A 540 -8.68 20.94 -10.33
CA HIS A 540 -7.57 20.99 -9.36
C HIS A 540 -7.35 22.40 -8.85
N ILE A 541 -7.05 22.49 -7.55
CA ILE A 541 -6.72 23.74 -6.86
C ILE A 541 -5.40 23.59 -6.11
N ASP A 542 -4.72 24.72 -5.91
CA ASP A 542 -3.54 24.80 -5.04
C ASP A 542 -3.95 25.02 -3.57
N GLU A 543 -2.98 25.13 -2.68
CA GLU A 543 -3.20 25.38 -1.23
C GLU A 543 -3.90 26.71 -0.92
N ASN A 544 -3.98 27.63 -1.88
CA ASN A 544 -4.68 28.91 -1.76
C ASN A 544 -6.06 28.88 -2.41
N GLY A 545 -6.49 27.72 -2.95
CA GLY A 545 -7.75 27.54 -3.66
C GLY A 545 -7.75 28.06 -5.10
N ASN A 546 -6.59 28.42 -5.67
CA ASN A 546 -6.52 28.81 -7.07
C ASN A 546 -6.46 27.57 -7.96
N GLN A 547 -7.00 27.68 -9.18
CA GLN A 547 -6.95 26.58 -10.12
C GLN A 547 -5.49 26.23 -10.45
N ASN A 548 -5.09 24.98 -10.13
CA ASN A 548 -3.79 24.43 -10.46
C ASN A 548 -3.93 23.52 -11.69
N THR A 549 -3.22 23.87 -12.76
CA THR A 549 -3.22 23.11 -14.03
C THR A 549 -1.85 22.52 -14.34
N HIS A 550 -0.94 22.60 -13.38
CA HIS A 550 0.45 22.21 -13.58
C HIS A 550 0.98 21.53 -12.33
N PHE A 551 1.45 20.30 -12.48
CA PHE A 551 2.04 19.52 -11.40
C PHE A 551 3.46 19.11 -11.78
N THR A 552 4.42 19.52 -10.97
CA THR A 552 5.76 18.94 -10.98
C THR A 552 5.83 17.79 -9.98
N ILE A 553 6.90 17.00 -10.01
CA ILE A 553 7.11 15.99 -8.97
C ILE A 553 7.20 16.60 -7.56
N LYS A 554 7.54 17.88 -7.46
CA LYS A 554 7.56 18.61 -6.20
C LYS A 554 6.18 19.02 -5.70
N GLU A 555 5.18 18.93 -6.55
CA GLU A 555 3.80 19.36 -6.31
C GLU A 555 2.81 18.18 -6.30
N PHE A 556 3.31 16.96 -6.12
CA PHE A 556 2.44 15.77 -6.06
C PHE A 556 1.36 15.84 -4.97
N TYR A 557 1.58 16.63 -3.94
CA TYR A 557 0.60 16.85 -2.87
C TYR A 557 -0.62 17.68 -3.30
N HIS A 558 -0.59 18.31 -4.47
CA HIS A 558 -1.77 18.94 -5.07
C HIS A 558 -2.71 17.94 -5.76
N LEU A 559 -2.27 16.70 -5.96
CA LEU A 559 -3.13 15.66 -6.50
C LEU A 559 -4.38 15.50 -5.63
N ALA A 560 -5.51 15.28 -6.28
CA ALA A 560 -6.81 15.11 -5.66
C ALA A 560 -7.38 16.32 -4.87
N HIS A 561 -6.66 17.43 -4.80
CA HIS A 561 -7.21 18.68 -4.26
C HIS A 561 -8.02 19.37 -5.35
N VAL A 562 -9.37 19.32 -5.22
CA VAL A 562 -10.27 19.74 -6.29
C VAL A 562 -11.42 20.61 -5.76
N GLU A 563 -11.86 21.54 -6.61
CA GLU A 563 -13.15 22.23 -6.50
C GLU A 563 -14.19 21.47 -7.33
N ASN A 564 -15.37 21.24 -6.76
CA ASN A 564 -16.49 20.60 -7.43
C ASN A 564 -17.52 21.62 -7.92
N ARG A 565 -17.98 21.48 -9.16
CA ARG A 565 -19.10 22.24 -9.72
C ARG A 565 -20.12 21.26 -10.27
N ASN A 566 -21.40 21.49 -9.97
CA ASN A 566 -22.49 20.65 -10.47
C ASN A 566 -22.47 20.59 -11.98
N PHE A 567 -22.26 19.39 -12.52
CA PHE A 567 -22.19 19.17 -13.96
C PHE A 567 -22.43 17.70 -14.29
N PHE A 568 -23.39 17.43 -15.15
CA PHE A 568 -23.61 16.12 -15.72
C PHE A 568 -23.03 16.08 -17.14
N ASN A 569 -22.03 15.24 -17.37
CA ASN A 569 -21.33 15.14 -18.65
C ASN A 569 -21.96 14.11 -19.61
N GLY A 570 -23.10 13.52 -19.25
CA GLY A 570 -23.80 12.49 -20.00
C GLY A 570 -23.62 11.08 -19.45
N ASP A 571 -22.52 10.82 -18.73
CA ASP A 571 -22.13 9.47 -18.29
C ASP A 571 -21.70 9.38 -16.81
N ASN A 572 -21.35 10.49 -16.12
CA ASN A 572 -21.00 10.49 -14.69
C ASN A 572 -22.25 10.39 -13.79
N THR A 573 -23.00 9.31 -13.96
CA THR A 573 -24.30 9.13 -13.32
C THR A 573 -24.24 9.00 -11.81
N VAL A 574 -25.27 9.50 -11.13
CA VAL A 574 -25.48 9.38 -9.70
C VAL A 574 -26.91 8.92 -9.42
N GLU A 575 -27.06 7.80 -8.73
CA GLU A 575 -28.36 7.30 -8.28
C GLU A 575 -28.41 7.29 -6.75
N VAL A 576 -29.52 7.79 -6.19
CA VAL A 576 -29.74 7.84 -4.74
C VAL A 576 -30.96 7.03 -4.36
N THR A 577 -30.79 6.12 -3.38
CA THR A 577 -31.86 5.33 -2.80
C THR A 577 -31.92 5.52 -1.29
N LEU A 578 -33.10 5.90 -0.80
CA LEU A 578 -33.46 5.93 0.62
C LEU A 578 -34.37 4.75 0.93
N LYS A 579 -34.04 3.95 1.94
CA LYS A 579 -34.84 2.82 2.40
C LYS A 579 -34.85 2.68 3.92
N ASP A 580 -35.81 1.98 4.45
CA ASP A 580 -35.87 1.60 5.87
C ASP A 580 -35.83 2.80 6.85
N GLY A 581 -36.53 3.87 6.53
CA GLY A 581 -36.63 5.05 7.38
C GLY A 581 -35.44 6.03 7.31
N ALA A 582 -34.59 5.91 6.31
CA ALA A 582 -33.46 6.82 6.09
C ALA A 582 -33.89 8.28 5.90
N VAL A 583 -32.98 9.20 6.25
CA VAL A 583 -33.21 10.66 6.13
C VAL A 583 -32.11 11.29 5.28
N TRP A 584 -32.50 12.09 4.29
CA TRP A 584 -31.58 12.96 3.56
C TRP A 584 -31.95 14.42 3.75
N ASN A 585 -31.11 15.17 4.46
CA ASN A 585 -31.18 16.61 4.64
C ASN A 585 -30.30 17.27 3.57
N VAL A 586 -30.90 17.79 2.54
CA VAL A 586 -30.20 18.45 1.43
C VAL A 586 -29.69 19.82 1.88
N THR A 587 -28.38 20.04 1.83
CA THR A 587 -27.72 21.27 2.31
C THR A 587 -27.30 22.22 1.18
N ALA A 588 -27.11 21.72 -0.04
CA ALA A 588 -26.80 22.49 -1.24
C ALA A 588 -27.40 21.82 -2.47
N PRO A 589 -27.61 22.55 -3.59
CA PRO A 589 -28.09 21.93 -4.82
C PRO A 589 -27.13 20.86 -5.38
N GLY A 590 -27.70 19.80 -5.92
CA GLY A 590 -26.97 18.73 -6.61
C GLY A 590 -27.73 18.23 -7.83
N ILE A 591 -27.01 17.64 -8.78
CA ILE A 591 -27.56 17.01 -9.99
C ILE A 591 -27.40 15.49 -9.85
N ILE A 592 -28.50 14.75 -9.93
CA ILE A 592 -28.51 13.29 -9.90
C ILE A 592 -29.33 12.72 -11.06
N ASN A 593 -29.15 11.45 -11.38
CA ASN A 593 -29.87 10.82 -12.49
C ASN A 593 -31.13 10.09 -12.03
N LYS A 594 -31.15 9.61 -10.79
CA LYS A 594 -32.31 8.90 -10.26
C LYS A 594 -32.42 9.03 -8.76
N LEU A 595 -33.65 9.18 -8.28
CA LEU A 595 -33.97 9.20 -6.86
C LEU A 595 -35.06 8.18 -6.55
N THR A 596 -34.80 7.32 -5.59
CA THR A 596 -35.81 6.40 -5.04
C THR A 596 -35.97 6.69 -3.55
N VAL A 597 -37.17 7.05 -3.13
CA VAL A 597 -37.50 7.29 -1.72
C VAL A 597 -38.49 6.21 -1.28
N GLY A 598 -38.03 5.29 -0.44
CA GLY A 598 -38.83 4.20 0.12
C GLY A 598 -39.86 4.68 1.14
N GLU A 599 -40.76 3.81 1.51
CA GLU A 599 -41.78 4.07 2.52
C GLU A 599 -41.12 4.39 3.89
N GLY A 600 -41.63 5.40 4.59
CA GLY A 600 -41.10 5.84 5.88
C GLY A 600 -39.80 6.65 5.82
N CYS A 601 -39.22 6.84 4.64
CA CYS A 601 -38.02 7.67 4.46
C CYS A 601 -38.36 9.16 4.35
N THR A 602 -37.39 10.02 4.67
CA THR A 602 -37.57 11.47 4.64
C THR A 602 -36.54 12.12 3.71
N LEU A 603 -37.03 12.87 2.72
CA LEU A 603 -36.24 13.80 1.93
C LEU A 603 -36.56 15.24 2.36
N ASN A 604 -35.61 15.87 3.01
CA ASN A 604 -35.68 17.31 3.33
C ASN A 604 -35.02 18.14 2.22
N GLY A 605 -35.69 18.20 1.08
CA GLY A 605 -35.24 18.89 -0.13
C GLY A 605 -36.38 19.01 -1.13
N THR A 606 -36.14 19.77 -2.20
CA THR A 606 -37.02 19.88 -3.38
C THR A 606 -36.37 19.14 -4.54
N VAL A 607 -37.20 18.55 -5.41
CA VAL A 607 -36.73 17.83 -6.60
C VAL A 607 -37.36 18.49 -7.83
N THR A 608 -36.54 18.81 -8.81
CA THR A 608 -36.95 19.37 -10.09
C THR A 608 -36.34 18.56 -11.22
N GLU A 609 -37.15 18.13 -12.17
CA GLU A 609 -36.66 17.42 -13.37
C GLU A 609 -36.10 18.44 -14.36
N ASN A 610 -34.91 18.19 -14.87
CA ASN A 610 -34.21 18.99 -15.85
C ASN A 610 -34.56 18.58 -17.27
N ALA A 611 -34.31 19.44 -18.27
CA ALA A 611 -34.63 19.17 -19.67
C ALA A 611 -33.85 17.98 -20.25
N ASP A 612 -32.71 17.60 -19.66
CA ASP A 612 -31.87 16.45 -20.03
C ASP A 612 -32.27 15.15 -19.31
N GLY A 613 -33.35 15.18 -18.53
CA GLY A 613 -33.84 14.02 -17.76
C GLY A 613 -33.12 13.79 -16.43
N THR A 614 -32.13 14.60 -16.08
CA THR A 614 -31.55 14.60 -14.73
C THR A 614 -32.48 15.28 -13.71
N LEU A 615 -32.17 15.09 -12.44
CA LEU A 615 -32.90 15.72 -11.33
C LEU A 615 -32.01 16.72 -10.60
N THR A 616 -32.47 17.93 -10.42
CA THR A 616 -31.90 18.87 -9.46
C THR A 616 -32.55 18.65 -8.10
N VAL A 617 -31.73 18.28 -7.11
CA VAL A 617 -32.17 18.17 -5.71
C VAL A 617 -31.59 19.35 -4.94
N ALA A 618 -32.42 20.18 -4.31
CA ALA A 618 -32.02 21.41 -3.66
C ALA A 618 -32.60 21.50 -2.24
N PRO A 619 -32.02 22.33 -1.34
CA PRO A 619 -32.60 22.60 -0.04
C PRO A 619 -34.04 23.13 -0.16
N LYS A 620 -34.88 22.82 0.82
CA LYS A 620 -36.18 23.53 0.97
C LYS A 620 -35.90 24.98 1.31
N ALA A 621 -36.60 25.89 0.63
CA ALA A 621 -36.53 27.32 0.91
C ALA A 621 -36.98 27.67 2.36
#